data_d8deb00ad875eabc93a422938d0759b3
#
_entry.id   d8deb00ad875eabc93a422938d0759b3
#
_cell.length_a   1.000
_cell.length_b   1.000
_cell.length_c   1.000
_cell.angle_alpha   90.00
_cell.angle_beta   90.00
_cell.angle_gamma   90.00
#
_symmetry.space_group_name_H-M   'P 1'
#
loop_
_entity.id
_entity.type
_entity.pdbx_description
1 polymer ?
#
loop_
_entity_poly.entity_id
_entity_poly.type
_entity_poly.pdbx_seq_one_letter_code
_entity_poly.pdbx_strand_id
1 'polypeptide(L)'
;MKINKLKKQLTISLVFTLVMASLIGTLIFMYFYLNSTFLTQYDNIIMEVASIKNKTSEIEKKSLENKKYMQLWSQITESKKSLIGIRVEEMKKIIDNLAEKYSISNTTFKVSVPENYSASVFKNETISILYTIVELTYNAYHDIKAIQFANEVMSTIHGYPIVTKFEIFKDKDYVVKDYFDISTGKIFGSVRSKLVFSWYVYKEGTTLNASSNKPAQ
;
A
#
# COMPACT_ATOMS: atom_id res chain seq x y z
N MET A 1 85.86 -54.80 18.77
CA MET A 1 84.50 -55.29 18.57
C MET A 1 83.39 -54.55 19.34
N LYS A 2 83.68 -53.85 20.47
CA LYS A 2 82.69 -53.12 21.29
C LYS A 2 82.25 -51.81 20.67
N ILE A 3 83.10 -51.04 19.95
CA ILE A 3 82.82 -49.70 19.40
C ILE A 3 81.74 -49.74 18.31
N ASN A 4 81.70 -50.73 17.46
CA ASN A 4 80.68 -50.87 16.39
C ASN A 4 79.29 -51.18 16.96
N LYS A 5 79.20 -51.88 18.08
CA LYS A 5 77.95 -52.17 18.78
C LYS A 5 77.35 -50.93 19.42
N LEU A 6 78.24 -50.09 19.99
CA LEU A 6 77.83 -48.80 20.60
C LEU A 6 77.34 -47.80 19.53
N LYS A 7 78.01 -47.69 18.39
CA LYS A 7 77.56 -46.83 17.26
C LYS A 7 76.23 -47.28 16.74
N LYS A 8 76.00 -48.58 16.60
CA LYS A 8 74.69 -49.11 16.12
C LYS A 8 73.57 -48.86 17.13
N GLN A 9 73.81 -48.95 18.40
CA GLN A 9 72.81 -48.61 19.42
C GLN A 9 72.48 -47.09 19.44
N LEU A 10 73.47 -46.23 19.27
CA LEU A 10 73.34 -44.81 19.24
C LEU A 10 72.54 -44.33 18.00
N THR A 11 72.81 -44.95 16.84
CA THR A 11 71.99 -44.64 15.62
C THR A 11 70.54 -45.13 15.73
N ILE A 12 70.31 -46.30 16.33
CA ILE A 12 68.94 -46.80 16.54
C ILE A 12 68.19 -45.92 17.50
N SER A 13 68.80 -45.44 18.61
CA SER A 13 68.22 -44.50 19.57
C SER A 13 67.91 -43.17 18.90
N LEU A 14 68.83 -42.66 18.08
CA LEU A 14 68.66 -41.39 17.38
C LEU A 14 67.47 -41.42 16.35
N VAL A 15 67.39 -42.53 15.62
CA VAL A 15 66.25 -42.76 14.66
C VAL A 15 64.94 -42.86 15.44
N PHE A 16 64.94 -43.57 16.57
CA PHE A 16 63.72 -43.69 17.39
C PHE A 16 63.26 -42.35 17.97
N THR A 17 64.16 -41.51 18.49
CA THR A 17 63.82 -40.15 18.98
C THR A 17 63.30 -39.26 17.86
N LEU A 18 63.86 -39.38 16.64
CA LEU A 18 63.41 -38.59 15.47
C LEU A 18 62.02 -39.02 15.02
N VAL A 19 61.69 -40.31 15.02
CA VAL A 19 60.36 -40.85 14.72
C VAL A 19 59.34 -40.37 15.78
N MET A 20 59.68 -40.48 17.05
CA MET A 20 58.81 -39.97 18.14
C MET A 20 58.56 -38.47 18.08
N ALA A 21 59.59 -37.67 17.78
CA ALA A 21 59.45 -36.23 17.60
C ALA A 21 58.55 -35.92 16.40
N SER A 22 58.64 -36.61 15.29
CA SER A 22 57.77 -36.47 14.13
C SER A 22 56.31 -36.82 14.45
N LEU A 23 56.08 -37.91 15.21
CA LEU A 23 54.73 -38.30 15.65
C LEU A 23 54.09 -37.21 16.55
N ILE A 24 54.83 -36.68 17.50
CA ILE A 24 54.36 -35.62 18.37
C ILE A 24 54.06 -34.35 17.56
N GLY A 25 54.90 -33.97 16.60
CA GLY A 25 54.70 -32.83 15.72
C GLY A 25 53.43 -32.97 14.89
N THR A 26 53.16 -34.17 14.32
CA THR A 26 51.91 -34.41 13.56
C THR A 26 50.67 -34.35 14.43
N LEU A 27 50.71 -34.84 15.66
CA LEU A 27 49.58 -34.75 16.60
C LEU A 27 49.29 -33.29 17.01
N ILE A 28 50.31 -32.51 17.26
CA ILE A 28 50.15 -31.07 17.58
C ILE A 28 49.58 -30.32 16.38
N PHE A 29 50.10 -30.57 15.19
CA PHE A 29 49.56 -29.96 13.95
C PHE A 29 48.10 -30.33 13.72
N MET A 30 47.71 -31.59 13.87
CA MET A 30 46.36 -32.07 13.73
C MET A 30 45.42 -31.43 14.76
N TYR A 31 45.87 -31.26 16.00
CA TYR A 31 45.10 -30.60 17.05
C TYR A 31 44.82 -29.12 16.69
N PHE A 32 45.83 -28.36 16.26
CA PHE A 32 45.63 -26.96 15.84
C PHE A 32 44.73 -26.84 14.62
N TYR A 33 44.88 -27.74 13.64
CA TYR A 33 44.05 -27.74 12.44
C TYR A 33 42.58 -28.02 12.75
N LEU A 34 42.29 -29.04 13.56
CA LEU A 34 40.91 -29.33 13.98
C LEU A 34 40.33 -28.17 14.79
N ASN A 35 41.07 -27.63 15.74
CA ASN A 35 40.59 -26.54 16.58
C ASN A 35 40.28 -25.29 15.76
N SER A 36 41.11 -24.91 14.79
CA SER A 36 40.85 -23.77 13.89
C SER A 36 39.61 -24.00 13.03
N THR A 37 39.41 -25.23 12.53
CA THR A 37 38.24 -25.57 11.72
C THR A 37 36.95 -25.51 12.55
N PHE A 38 36.97 -26.01 13.79
CA PHE A 38 35.81 -25.94 14.68
C PHE A 38 35.46 -24.47 15.08
N LEU A 39 36.45 -23.64 15.36
CA LEU A 39 36.24 -22.24 15.67
C LEU A 39 35.59 -21.51 14.49
N THR A 40 36.09 -21.73 13.28
CA THR A 40 35.52 -21.11 12.07
C THR A 40 34.09 -21.57 11.83
N GLN A 41 33.79 -22.86 12.03
CA GLN A 41 32.41 -23.35 11.91
C GLN A 41 31.48 -22.78 12.97
N TYR A 42 31.94 -22.64 14.20
CA TYR A 42 31.19 -22.05 15.30
C TYR A 42 30.84 -20.57 15.03
N ASP A 43 31.80 -19.78 14.56
CA ASP A 43 31.58 -18.40 14.19
C ASP A 43 30.60 -18.25 13.04
N ASN A 44 30.66 -19.13 12.03
CA ASN A 44 29.71 -19.15 10.93
C ASN A 44 28.29 -19.45 11.41
N ILE A 45 28.12 -20.42 12.32
CA ILE A 45 26.82 -20.74 12.91
C ILE A 45 26.25 -19.54 13.71
N ILE A 46 27.09 -18.85 14.49
CA ILE A 46 26.64 -17.65 15.22
C ILE A 46 26.17 -16.56 14.26
N MET A 47 26.91 -16.31 13.18
CA MET A 47 26.50 -15.31 12.17
C MET A 47 25.19 -15.71 11.47
N GLU A 48 25.04 -16.99 11.17
CA GLU A 48 23.80 -17.50 10.56
C GLU A 48 22.59 -17.35 11.50
N VAL A 49 22.74 -17.70 12.77
CA VAL A 49 21.69 -17.51 13.80
C VAL A 49 21.34 -16.03 13.95
N ALA A 50 22.32 -15.14 13.98
CA ALA A 50 22.08 -13.70 14.03
C ALA A 50 21.32 -13.19 12.79
N SER A 51 21.69 -13.68 11.60
CA SER A 51 21.00 -13.36 10.34
C SER A 51 19.55 -13.85 10.35
N ILE A 52 19.31 -15.08 10.79
CA ILE A 52 17.95 -15.63 10.90
C ILE A 52 17.12 -14.82 11.89
N LYS A 53 17.66 -14.47 13.05
CA LYS A 53 16.98 -13.65 14.06
C LYS A 53 16.57 -12.27 13.50
N ASN A 54 17.46 -11.63 12.74
CA ASN A 54 17.14 -10.34 12.10
C ASN A 54 16.03 -10.48 11.05
N LYS A 55 16.08 -11.52 10.21
CA LYS A 55 15.02 -11.80 9.22
C LYS A 55 13.67 -12.09 9.89
N THR A 56 13.68 -12.85 10.97
CA THR A 56 12.45 -13.13 11.76
C THR A 56 11.84 -11.86 12.30
N SER A 57 12.66 -10.97 12.89
CA SER A 57 12.19 -9.66 13.38
C SER A 57 11.62 -8.78 12.27
N GLU A 58 12.21 -8.80 11.08
CA GLU A 58 11.70 -8.07 9.91
C GLU A 58 10.34 -8.62 9.43
N ILE A 59 10.22 -9.96 9.40
CA ILE A 59 8.96 -10.62 9.04
C ILE A 59 7.86 -10.32 10.06
N GLU A 60 8.18 -10.31 11.35
CA GLU A 60 7.22 -9.95 12.40
C GLU A 60 6.74 -8.52 12.25
N LYS A 61 7.62 -7.55 11.99
CA LYS A 61 7.24 -6.16 11.69
C LYS A 61 6.32 -6.05 10.49
N LYS A 62 6.66 -6.69 9.37
CA LYS A 62 5.83 -6.71 8.17
C LYS A 62 4.47 -7.38 8.41
N SER A 63 4.43 -8.43 9.22
CA SER A 63 3.19 -9.10 9.60
C SER A 63 2.29 -8.19 10.43
N LEU A 64 2.86 -7.43 11.38
CA LEU A 64 2.12 -6.47 12.19
C LEU A 64 1.55 -5.33 11.34
N GLU A 65 2.36 -4.79 10.43
CA GLU A 65 1.92 -3.78 9.47
C GLU A 65 0.78 -4.29 8.59
N ASN A 66 0.90 -5.50 8.05
CA ASN A 66 -0.15 -6.12 7.24
C ASN A 66 -1.46 -6.29 8.01
N LYS A 67 -1.41 -6.71 9.28
CA LYS A 67 -2.60 -6.79 10.14
C LYS A 67 -3.27 -5.43 10.30
N LYS A 68 -2.48 -4.38 10.52
CA LYS A 68 -2.98 -3.00 10.60
C LYS A 68 -3.63 -2.56 9.29
N TYR A 69 -3.02 -2.84 8.16
CA TYR A 69 -3.60 -2.54 6.85
C TYR A 69 -4.87 -3.34 6.58
N MET A 70 -4.94 -4.61 6.97
CA MET A 70 -6.18 -5.39 6.85
C MET A 70 -7.32 -4.83 7.70
N GLN A 71 -7.05 -4.35 8.92
CA GLN A 71 -8.05 -3.69 9.74
C GLN A 71 -8.54 -2.37 9.11
N LEU A 72 -7.63 -1.55 8.59
CA LEU A 72 -8.01 -0.33 7.86
C LEU A 72 -8.81 -0.66 6.61
N TRP A 73 -8.44 -1.71 5.89
CA TRP A 73 -9.15 -2.16 4.69
C TRP A 73 -10.58 -2.64 5.02
N SER A 74 -10.77 -3.41 6.09
CA SER A 74 -12.11 -3.83 6.51
C SER A 74 -13.01 -2.63 6.83
N GLN A 75 -12.49 -1.62 7.53
CA GLN A 75 -13.22 -0.39 7.83
C GLN A 75 -13.63 0.38 6.57
N ILE A 76 -12.75 0.42 5.56
CA ILE A 76 -13.04 1.05 4.26
C ILE A 76 -14.13 0.28 3.52
N THR A 77 -14.05 -1.05 3.52
CA THR A 77 -15.01 -1.92 2.85
C THR A 77 -16.38 -1.85 3.51
N GLU A 78 -16.45 -1.85 4.84
CA GLU A 78 -17.69 -1.69 5.60
C GLU A 78 -18.35 -0.31 5.38
N SER A 79 -17.56 0.73 5.19
CA SER A 79 -18.07 2.09 4.94
C SER A 79 -18.67 2.32 3.54
N LYS A 80 -18.87 1.29 2.73
CA LYS A 80 -19.33 1.35 1.33
C LYS A 80 -18.50 2.26 0.41
N LYS A 81 -17.31 2.64 0.83
CA LYS A 81 -16.41 3.50 0.04
C LYS A 81 -15.58 2.74 -0.99
N SER A 82 -15.56 1.41 -0.92
CA SER A 82 -14.88 0.59 -1.92
C SER A 82 -15.77 0.39 -3.15
N LEU A 83 -15.81 1.38 -4.02
CA LEU A 83 -16.47 1.22 -5.31
C LEU A 83 -15.49 0.60 -6.31
N ILE A 84 -15.88 -0.53 -6.86
CA ILE A 84 -15.17 -1.17 -7.97
C ILE A 84 -15.67 -0.55 -9.27
N GLY A 85 -14.82 0.23 -9.92
CA GLY A 85 -15.13 0.89 -11.18
C GLY A 85 -15.93 2.20 -11.04
N ILE A 86 -15.91 3.00 -12.10
CA ILE A 86 -16.62 4.28 -12.17
C ILE A 86 -18.04 4.05 -12.64
N ARG A 87 -19.02 4.28 -11.77
CA ARG A 87 -20.47 4.11 -12.05
C ARG A 87 -21.15 5.47 -12.16
N VAL A 88 -21.03 6.08 -13.33
CA VAL A 88 -21.57 7.43 -13.61
C VAL A 88 -23.08 7.49 -13.42
N GLU A 89 -23.83 6.42 -13.79
CA GLU A 89 -25.29 6.39 -13.65
C GLU A 89 -25.75 6.39 -12.19
N GLU A 90 -25.04 5.66 -11.31
CA GLU A 90 -25.34 5.68 -9.88
C GLU A 90 -25.04 7.07 -9.28
N MET A 91 -23.93 7.67 -9.67
CA MET A 91 -23.58 9.03 -9.26
C MET A 91 -24.66 10.02 -9.70
N LYS A 92 -25.16 9.90 -10.95
CA LYS A 92 -26.24 10.74 -11.46
C LYS A 92 -27.49 10.62 -10.61
N LYS A 93 -27.93 9.39 -10.29
CA LYS A 93 -29.12 9.17 -9.44
C LYS A 93 -28.95 9.78 -8.04
N ILE A 94 -27.76 9.68 -7.45
CA ILE A 94 -27.46 10.29 -6.16
C ILE A 94 -27.59 11.81 -6.26
N ILE A 95 -26.99 12.42 -7.29
CA ILE A 95 -27.03 13.87 -7.51
C ILE A 95 -28.48 14.35 -7.73
N ASP A 96 -29.26 13.65 -8.57
CA ASP A 96 -30.65 14.01 -8.87
C ASP A 96 -31.52 13.94 -7.59
N ASN A 97 -31.40 12.87 -6.79
CA ASN A 97 -32.13 12.72 -5.52
C ASN A 97 -31.75 13.82 -4.51
N LEU A 98 -30.45 14.17 -4.43
CA LEU A 98 -30.00 15.23 -3.55
C LEU A 98 -30.43 16.61 -4.06
N ALA A 99 -30.47 16.84 -5.37
CA ALA A 99 -30.94 18.07 -5.97
C ALA A 99 -32.42 18.32 -5.60
N GLU A 100 -33.25 17.28 -5.64
CA GLU A 100 -34.65 17.36 -5.20
C GLU A 100 -34.73 17.69 -3.68
N LYS A 101 -33.98 16.96 -2.83
CA LYS A 101 -33.95 17.18 -1.37
C LYS A 101 -33.57 18.60 -0.98
N TYR A 102 -32.61 19.18 -1.67
CA TYR A 102 -32.12 20.54 -1.36
C TYR A 102 -32.77 21.64 -2.19
N SER A 103 -33.75 21.32 -3.04
CA SER A 103 -34.39 22.24 -3.97
C SER A 103 -33.40 22.96 -4.89
N ILE A 104 -32.45 22.19 -5.39
CA ILE A 104 -31.43 22.62 -6.35
C ILE A 104 -31.99 22.53 -7.76
N SER A 105 -31.70 23.52 -8.59
CA SER A 105 -32.15 23.59 -9.97
C SER A 105 -30.98 23.67 -10.97
N ASN A 106 -31.28 23.43 -12.26
CA ASN A 106 -30.30 23.53 -13.35
C ASN A 106 -29.02 22.73 -13.11
N THR A 107 -29.18 21.55 -12.55
CA THR A 107 -28.06 20.64 -12.27
C THR A 107 -27.51 20.07 -13.57
N THR A 108 -26.25 20.37 -13.86
CA THR A 108 -25.51 19.75 -14.96
C THR A 108 -24.19 19.19 -14.46
N PHE A 109 -23.81 18.02 -14.94
CA PHE A 109 -22.53 17.48 -14.60
C PHE A 109 -21.80 16.94 -15.83
N LYS A 110 -20.49 17.07 -15.80
CA LYS A 110 -19.57 16.56 -16.81
C LYS A 110 -18.56 15.64 -16.14
N VAL A 111 -18.28 14.53 -16.74
CA VAL A 111 -17.30 13.55 -16.26
C VAL A 111 -16.24 13.37 -17.33
N SER A 112 -14.98 13.53 -16.98
CA SER A 112 -13.87 13.27 -17.90
C SER A 112 -13.70 11.76 -18.15
N VAL A 113 -12.96 11.42 -19.19
CA VAL A 113 -12.62 10.01 -19.42
C VAL A 113 -11.78 9.51 -18.24
N PRO A 114 -12.13 8.33 -17.67
CA PRO A 114 -11.37 7.76 -16.57
C PRO A 114 -9.94 7.39 -16.98
N GLU A 115 -8.98 7.75 -16.15
CA GLU A 115 -7.56 7.47 -16.35
C GLU A 115 -7.01 6.62 -15.21
N ASN A 116 -5.95 5.84 -15.50
CA ASN A 116 -5.23 5.13 -14.45
C ASN A 116 -4.38 6.12 -13.65
N TYR A 117 -4.53 6.12 -12.35
CA TYR A 117 -3.70 6.93 -11.47
C TYR A 117 -2.31 6.29 -11.29
N SER A 118 -1.30 6.90 -11.90
CA SER A 118 0.09 6.41 -11.91
C SER A 118 0.97 7.21 -10.94
N ALA A 119 0.72 7.12 -9.63
CA ALA A 119 1.69 7.64 -8.67
C ALA A 119 2.79 6.62 -8.42
N SER A 120 4.04 7.09 -8.27
CA SER A 120 5.21 6.25 -8.03
C SER A 120 5.09 5.32 -6.80
N VAL A 121 4.25 5.69 -5.85
CA VAL A 121 3.95 4.94 -4.62
C VAL A 121 3.10 3.68 -4.89
N PHE A 122 2.30 3.68 -5.99
CA PHE A 122 1.38 2.59 -6.35
C PHE A 122 1.90 1.71 -7.50
N LYS A 123 3.22 1.63 -7.67
CA LYS A 123 3.84 0.77 -8.69
C LYS A 123 3.68 -0.73 -8.46
N ASN A 124 3.06 -1.15 -7.36
CA ASN A 124 2.76 -2.55 -7.12
C ASN A 124 1.52 -2.96 -7.93
N GLU A 125 1.71 -3.90 -8.82
CA GLU A 125 0.78 -4.39 -9.84
C GLU A 125 -0.56 -4.94 -9.34
N THR A 126 -0.76 -5.02 -8.03
CA THR A 126 -1.92 -5.66 -7.42
C THR A 126 -3.12 -4.72 -7.22
N ILE A 127 -2.90 -3.42 -7.17
CA ILE A 127 -3.98 -2.44 -6.96
C ILE A 127 -3.88 -1.35 -8.01
N SER A 128 -4.91 -1.24 -8.84
CA SER A 128 -5.05 -0.22 -9.85
C SER A 128 -6.12 0.78 -9.40
N ILE A 129 -5.79 2.06 -9.44
CA ILE A 129 -6.71 3.14 -9.09
C ILE A 129 -7.10 3.86 -10.38
N LEU A 130 -8.38 4.02 -10.60
CA LEU A 130 -8.92 4.89 -11.64
C LEU A 130 -9.26 6.24 -11.02
N TYR A 131 -9.00 7.32 -11.74
CA TYR A 131 -9.48 8.63 -11.37
C TYR A 131 -10.17 9.31 -12.55
N THR A 132 -11.12 10.16 -12.24
CA THR A 132 -11.79 11.01 -13.23
C THR A 132 -12.07 12.38 -12.60
N ILE A 133 -12.17 13.40 -13.42
CA ILE A 133 -12.55 14.74 -12.98
C ILE A 133 -14.03 14.91 -13.24
N VAL A 134 -14.75 15.36 -12.21
CA VAL A 134 -16.18 15.64 -12.27
C VAL A 134 -16.38 17.13 -12.05
N GLU A 135 -17.08 17.75 -12.97
CA GLU A 135 -17.54 19.12 -12.88
C GLU A 135 -19.06 19.14 -12.73
N LEU A 136 -19.55 19.67 -11.60
CA LEU A 136 -20.95 19.81 -11.25
C LEU A 136 -21.31 21.29 -11.16
N THR A 137 -22.26 21.73 -11.98
CA THR A 137 -22.81 23.07 -11.90
C THR A 137 -24.31 23.02 -11.55
N TYR A 138 -24.75 23.94 -10.69
CA TYR A 138 -26.12 23.96 -10.20
C TYR A 138 -26.50 25.32 -9.67
N ASN A 139 -27.81 25.58 -9.54
CA ASN A 139 -28.36 26.79 -8.96
C ASN A 139 -29.06 26.48 -7.65
N ALA A 140 -28.81 27.32 -6.63
CA ALA A 140 -29.43 27.23 -5.32
C ALA A 140 -30.14 28.56 -4.96
N TYR A 141 -31.10 28.51 -4.05
CA TYR A 141 -31.75 29.71 -3.54
C TYR A 141 -30.85 30.55 -2.64
N HIS A 142 -29.99 29.86 -1.84
CA HIS A 142 -29.06 30.49 -0.91
C HIS A 142 -27.71 29.80 -0.99
N ASP A 143 -26.67 30.52 -0.65
CA ASP A 143 -25.30 30.02 -0.49
C ASP A 143 -25.19 28.85 0.50
N ILE A 144 -25.92 28.92 1.62
CA ILE A 144 -26.00 27.85 2.61
C ILE A 144 -26.52 26.55 1.97
N LYS A 145 -27.59 26.62 1.15
CA LYS A 145 -28.11 25.43 0.45
C LYS A 145 -27.13 24.89 -0.59
N ALA A 146 -26.42 25.78 -1.27
CA ALA A 146 -25.38 25.40 -2.21
C ALA A 146 -24.26 24.63 -1.52
N ILE A 147 -23.80 25.07 -0.35
CA ILE A 147 -22.74 24.42 0.44
C ILE A 147 -23.24 23.10 1.01
N GLN A 148 -24.46 23.07 1.57
CA GLN A 148 -25.05 21.85 2.12
C GLN A 148 -25.18 20.75 1.04
N PHE A 149 -25.67 21.13 -0.14
CA PHE A 149 -25.76 20.20 -1.27
C PHE A 149 -24.40 19.68 -1.68
N ALA A 150 -23.39 20.56 -1.85
CA ALA A 150 -22.04 20.14 -2.18
C ALA A 150 -21.45 19.15 -1.16
N ASN A 151 -21.60 19.45 0.14
CA ASN A 151 -21.11 18.58 1.21
C ASN A 151 -21.81 17.22 1.22
N GLU A 152 -23.14 17.21 1.02
CA GLU A 152 -23.91 15.94 0.98
C GLU A 152 -23.54 15.11 -0.26
N VAL A 153 -23.36 15.75 -1.43
CA VAL A 153 -22.86 15.08 -2.64
C VAL A 153 -21.51 14.42 -2.36
N MET A 154 -20.57 15.15 -1.76
CA MET A 154 -19.22 14.64 -1.45
C MET A 154 -19.22 13.49 -0.43
N SER A 155 -20.17 13.50 0.52
CA SER A 155 -20.27 12.44 1.54
C SER A 155 -21.02 11.21 1.04
N THR A 156 -21.93 11.37 0.08
CA THR A 156 -22.82 10.29 -0.41
C THR A 156 -22.23 9.54 -1.59
N ILE A 157 -21.43 10.21 -2.44
CA ILE A 157 -20.79 9.57 -3.59
C ILE A 157 -19.83 8.47 -3.12
N HIS A 158 -19.98 7.30 -3.70
CA HIS A 158 -19.09 6.16 -3.42
C HIS A 158 -17.70 6.43 -3.98
N GLY A 159 -16.67 5.88 -3.33
CA GLY A 159 -15.26 6.10 -3.68
C GLY A 159 -14.65 7.25 -2.88
N TYR A 160 -13.63 7.87 -3.44
CA TYR A 160 -12.87 8.95 -2.79
C TYR A 160 -12.92 10.23 -3.61
N PRO A 161 -13.97 11.06 -3.44
CA PRO A 161 -14.02 12.35 -4.09
C PRO A 161 -13.14 13.35 -3.32
N ILE A 162 -12.32 14.10 -4.04
CA ILE A 162 -11.46 15.16 -3.50
C ILE A 162 -11.79 16.45 -4.21
N VAL A 163 -12.32 17.44 -3.48
CA VAL A 163 -12.64 18.76 -4.04
C VAL A 163 -11.36 19.44 -4.50
N THR A 164 -11.36 19.84 -5.77
CA THR A 164 -10.28 20.62 -6.37
C THR A 164 -10.65 22.09 -6.52
N LYS A 165 -11.95 22.37 -6.71
CA LYS A 165 -12.45 23.73 -6.87
C LYS A 165 -13.90 23.81 -6.46
N PHE A 166 -14.27 24.86 -5.70
CA PHE A 166 -15.64 25.18 -5.37
C PHE A 166 -15.83 26.69 -5.51
N GLU A 167 -16.76 27.07 -6.36
CA GLU A 167 -17.07 28.46 -6.65
C GLU A 167 -18.56 28.72 -6.44
N ILE A 168 -18.89 29.84 -5.84
CA ILE A 168 -20.26 30.33 -5.64
C ILE A 168 -20.36 31.73 -6.21
N PHE A 169 -21.28 31.91 -7.12
CA PHE A 169 -21.57 33.18 -7.76
C PHE A 169 -22.99 33.59 -7.43
N LYS A 170 -23.18 34.81 -6.94
CA LYS A 170 -24.49 35.37 -6.71
C LYS A 170 -24.83 36.28 -7.88
N ASP A 171 -25.84 35.90 -8.67
CA ASP A 171 -26.23 36.65 -9.87
C ASP A 171 -26.93 37.94 -9.52
N LYS A 172 -27.74 37.96 -8.45
CA LYS A 172 -28.46 39.15 -7.98
C LYS A 172 -28.84 39.07 -6.50
N ASP A 173 -29.07 40.20 -5.87
CA ASP A 173 -29.73 40.27 -4.57
C ASP A 173 -31.23 40.10 -4.73
N TYR A 174 -31.87 39.36 -3.82
CA TYR A 174 -33.31 39.19 -3.82
C TYR A 174 -34.00 40.42 -3.27
N VAL A 175 -35.04 40.90 -4.02
CA VAL A 175 -36.02 41.84 -3.54
C VAL A 175 -37.27 41.10 -3.06
N VAL A 176 -38.15 41.80 -2.32
CA VAL A 176 -39.37 41.20 -1.73
C VAL A 176 -40.22 40.44 -2.76
N LYS A 177 -40.32 40.94 -3.97
CA LYS A 177 -41.03 40.28 -5.08
C LYS A 177 -40.40 38.94 -5.43
N ASP A 178 -39.08 38.84 -5.44
CA ASP A 178 -38.36 37.59 -5.79
C ASP A 178 -38.67 36.47 -4.77
N TYR A 179 -38.80 36.80 -3.47
CA TYR A 179 -39.19 35.80 -2.46
C TYR A 179 -40.58 35.23 -2.71
N PHE A 180 -41.53 36.07 -3.17
CA PHE A 180 -42.85 35.61 -3.56
C PHE A 180 -42.79 34.70 -4.81
N ASP A 181 -42.04 35.09 -5.83
CA ASP A 181 -41.89 34.32 -7.06
C ASP A 181 -41.13 33.01 -6.84
N ILE A 182 -40.17 32.97 -5.90
CA ILE A 182 -39.51 31.75 -5.43
C ILE A 182 -40.53 30.82 -4.74
N SER A 183 -41.34 31.34 -3.82
CA SER A 183 -42.33 30.54 -3.08
C SER A 183 -43.42 29.93 -4.00
N THR A 184 -43.65 30.55 -5.13
CA THR A 184 -44.59 30.09 -6.17
C THR A 184 -43.92 29.24 -7.28
N GLY A 185 -42.61 28.98 -7.17
CA GLY A 185 -41.85 28.20 -8.14
C GLY A 185 -41.59 28.88 -9.49
N LYS A 186 -41.80 30.23 -9.57
CA LYS A 186 -41.61 30.96 -10.82
C LYS A 186 -40.18 31.36 -11.11
N ILE A 187 -39.34 31.43 -10.10
CA ILE A 187 -37.93 31.84 -10.23
C ILE A 187 -37.03 30.74 -9.66
N PHE A 188 -36.00 30.41 -10.39
CA PHE A 188 -34.91 29.56 -9.91
C PHE A 188 -33.96 30.39 -9.03
N GLY A 189 -33.22 29.69 -8.13
CA GLY A 189 -32.28 30.36 -7.23
C GLY A 189 -31.23 31.20 -7.95
N SER A 190 -30.87 32.35 -7.37
CA SER A 190 -29.88 33.28 -7.94
C SER A 190 -28.42 32.92 -7.59
N VAL A 191 -28.19 31.87 -6.82
CA VAL A 191 -26.85 31.44 -6.45
C VAL A 191 -26.42 30.31 -7.40
N ARG A 192 -25.51 30.63 -8.30
CA ARG A 192 -24.90 29.67 -9.19
C ARG A 192 -23.65 29.10 -8.54
N SER A 193 -23.51 27.80 -8.56
CA SER A 193 -22.36 27.10 -7.96
C SER A 193 -21.71 26.17 -8.95
N LYS A 194 -20.39 26.10 -8.83
CA LYS A 194 -19.54 25.16 -9.61
C LYS A 194 -18.65 24.39 -8.66
N LEU A 195 -18.84 23.07 -8.61
CA LEU A 195 -18.06 22.13 -7.83
C LEU A 195 -17.24 21.26 -8.78
N VAL A 196 -15.92 21.28 -8.64
CA VAL A 196 -15.02 20.41 -9.38
C VAL A 196 -14.30 19.51 -8.39
N PHE A 197 -14.32 18.23 -8.64
CA PHE A 197 -13.63 17.26 -7.78
C PHE A 197 -13.00 16.14 -8.60
N SER A 198 -11.89 15.61 -8.08
CA SER A 198 -11.25 14.40 -8.57
C SER A 198 -11.88 13.21 -7.85
N TRP A 199 -12.40 12.26 -8.61
CA TRP A 199 -13.08 11.07 -8.08
C TRP A 199 -12.22 9.84 -8.30
N TYR A 200 -11.75 9.24 -7.21
CA TYR A 200 -10.88 8.07 -7.21
C TYR A 200 -11.69 6.82 -6.84
N VAL A 201 -11.50 5.75 -7.62
CA VAL A 201 -12.11 4.45 -7.39
C VAL A 201 -11.11 3.33 -7.68
N TYR A 202 -11.34 2.16 -7.11
CA TYR A 202 -10.54 0.99 -7.44
C TYR A 202 -10.91 0.44 -8.82
N LYS A 203 -9.91 0.05 -9.60
CA LYS A 203 -10.12 -0.74 -10.79
C LYS A 203 -10.28 -2.19 -10.34
N GLU A 204 -11.30 -2.86 -10.87
CA GLU A 204 -11.45 -4.30 -10.70
C GLU A 204 -10.18 -4.98 -11.21
N GLY A 205 -9.42 -5.57 -10.29
CA GLY A 205 -8.21 -6.30 -10.66
C GLY A 205 -8.62 -7.45 -11.56
N THR A 206 -7.98 -7.54 -12.72
CA THR A 206 -8.00 -8.80 -13.46
C THR A 206 -7.51 -9.84 -12.46
N THR A 207 -8.39 -10.73 -12.01
CA THR A 207 -8.02 -11.87 -11.18
C THR A 207 -6.87 -12.53 -11.92
N LEU A 208 -5.64 -12.36 -11.40
CA LEU A 208 -4.54 -13.20 -11.79
C LEU A 208 -5.07 -14.62 -11.58
N ASN A 209 -5.39 -15.30 -12.69
CA ASN A 209 -5.61 -16.71 -12.66
C ASN A 209 -4.47 -17.29 -11.84
N ALA A 210 -4.79 -17.68 -10.61
CA ALA A 210 -3.97 -18.60 -9.85
C ALA A 210 -3.95 -19.89 -10.67
N SER A 211 -3.18 -19.84 -11.77
CA SER A 211 -2.86 -21.01 -12.56
C SER A 211 -2.12 -21.94 -11.63
N SER A 212 -2.87 -22.86 -11.06
CA SER A 212 -2.51 -24.24 -10.79
C SER A 212 -1.01 -24.54 -11.02
N ASN A 213 -0.16 -24.20 -10.08
CA ASN A 213 1.03 -25.01 -9.84
C ASN A 213 0.57 -26.29 -9.12
N LYS A 214 0.00 -27.22 -9.89
CA LYS A 214 -0.08 -28.60 -9.53
C LYS A 214 1.36 -29.12 -9.53
N PRO A 215 1.92 -29.58 -8.41
CA PRO A 215 3.21 -30.24 -8.44
C PRO A 215 3.07 -31.50 -9.30
N ALA A 216 3.90 -31.61 -10.32
CA ALA A 216 4.07 -32.85 -11.06
C ALA A 216 4.50 -33.94 -10.08
N GLN A 217 3.73 -35.02 -10.06
CA GLN A 217 4.08 -36.30 -9.44
C GLN A 217 5.22 -36.96 -10.21
#